data_9b4418be444322c5516dff9219ba8577
#
_entry.id   9b4418be444322c5516dff9219ba8577
#
_cell.length_a   1.000
_cell.length_b   1.000
_cell.length_c   1.000
_cell.angle_alpha   90.00
_cell.angle_beta   90.00
_cell.angle_gamma   90.00
#
_symmetry.space_group_name_H-M   'P 1'
#
loop_
_entity.id
_entity.type
_entity.pdbx_description
1 polymer ?
#
loop_
_entity_poly.entity_id
_entity_poly.type
_entity_poly.pdbx_seq_one_letter_code
_entity_poly.pdbx_strand_id
1 'polypeptide(L)'
;MTATPLETIQLDTGPDPRVSIIWLHGLGADGNDFVPIVHELDLTGCPAIRFIFPHAPMMPVTINNGYVMRAWYDILGVDLVNREDEGGLRTSQAMIEQLIEQEKARGVPAHRIVLAGFSQGCAMTLQTGLRYPEKLAGLLGLSGYLPLHTVIADERHDANKDTPIFLAHGRSDPIVPIHRAEKSRDILKALGYDIEWHEYLMPHSVCQEEVADISAWLKRVLK
;
A
#
# COMPACT_ATOMS: atom_id res chain seq x y z
N MET A 1 17.33 -14.10 12.15
CA MET A 1 16.24 -14.04 13.15
C MET A 1 14.96 -13.84 12.37
N THR A 2 13.98 -14.74 12.48
CA THR A 2 12.66 -14.56 11.85
C THR A 2 11.95 -13.43 12.59
N ALA A 3 11.56 -12.38 11.85
CA ALA A 3 10.78 -11.30 12.43
C ALA A 3 9.47 -11.85 13.02
N THR A 4 9.03 -11.29 14.14
CA THR A 4 7.74 -11.66 14.74
C THR A 4 6.64 -11.36 13.73
N PRO A 5 5.71 -12.29 13.43
CA PRO A 5 4.61 -12.05 12.53
C PRO A 5 3.78 -10.84 12.98
N LEU A 6 3.32 -10.02 12.02
CA LEU A 6 2.43 -8.91 12.32
C LEU A 6 1.06 -9.43 12.79
N GLU A 7 0.50 -8.78 13.80
CA GLU A 7 -0.92 -8.97 14.14
C GLU A 7 -1.79 -8.43 13.01
N THR A 8 -2.84 -9.16 12.65
CA THR A 8 -3.72 -8.78 11.53
C THR A 8 -5.19 -8.91 11.90
N ILE A 9 -6.01 -8.01 11.37
CA ILE A 9 -7.46 -8.20 11.28
C ILE A 9 -7.73 -8.82 9.92
N GLN A 10 -8.60 -9.83 9.87
CA GLN A 10 -8.97 -10.50 8.63
C GLN A 10 -10.48 -10.49 8.45
N LEU A 11 -10.93 -10.23 7.23
CA LEU A 11 -12.33 -10.22 6.86
C LEU A 11 -12.49 -10.87 5.49
N ASP A 12 -13.29 -11.93 5.42
CA ASP A 12 -13.58 -12.65 4.18
C ASP A 12 -14.94 -12.19 3.63
N THR A 13 -15.03 -11.88 2.34
CA THR A 13 -16.29 -11.48 1.68
C THR A 13 -17.18 -12.67 1.30
N GLY A 14 -16.69 -13.88 1.44
CA GLY A 14 -17.39 -15.12 1.17
C GLY A 14 -16.57 -16.35 1.53
N PRO A 15 -17.11 -17.55 1.38
CA PRO A 15 -16.40 -18.79 1.65
C PRO A 15 -15.26 -19.01 0.63
N ASP A 16 -14.22 -19.70 1.05
CA ASP A 16 -13.07 -20.10 0.22
C ASP A 16 -12.47 -18.94 -0.59
N PRO A 17 -11.96 -17.89 0.03
CA PRO A 17 -11.40 -16.74 -0.68
C PRO A 17 -10.24 -17.18 -1.58
N ARG A 18 -10.27 -16.73 -2.84
CA ARG A 18 -9.30 -17.03 -3.89
C ARG A 18 -8.42 -15.86 -4.24
N VAL A 19 -8.62 -14.74 -3.58
CA VAL A 19 -7.94 -13.47 -3.74
C VAL A 19 -7.67 -12.91 -2.36
N SER A 20 -6.54 -12.22 -2.19
CA SER A 20 -6.24 -11.50 -0.96
C SER A 20 -5.92 -10.04 -1.25
N ILE A 21 -6.37 -9.16 -0.37
CA ILE A 21 -6.00 -7.75 -0.37
C ILE A 21 -5.35 -7.43 0.97
N ILE A 22 -4.06 -7.11 0.96
CA ILE A 22 -3.31 -6.68 2.15
C ILE A 22 -3.37 -5.16 2.16
N TRP A 23 -4.06 -4.58 3.16
CA TRP A 23 -4.32 -3.14 3.23
C TRP A 23 -3.58 -2.49 4.40
N LEU A 24 -2.64 -1.62 4.06
CA LEU A 24 -1.71 -1.00 5.00
C LEU A 24 -2.21 0.38 5.42
N HIS A 25 -2.35 0.60 6.73
CA HIS A 25 -2.81 1.86 7.31
C HIS A 25 -1.73 2.96 7.30
N GLY A 26 -2.13 4.19 7.57
CA GLY A 26 -1.24 5.35 7.70
C GLY A 26 -0.53 5.43 9.06
N LEU A 27 0.39 6.40 9.18
CA LEU A 27 1.12 6.68 10.42
C LEU A 27 0.16 6.98 11.58
N GLY A 28 0.38 6.32 12.73
CA GLY A 28 -0.37 6.52 13.96
C GLY A 28 -1.74 5.84 14.01
N ALA A 29 -2.23 5.34 12.88
CA ALA A 29 -3.43 4.50 12.80
C ALA A 29 -3.08 3.04 13.12
N ASP A 30 -4.03 2.14 12.91
CA ASP A 30 -3.85 0.70 13.05
C ASP A 30 -4.70 -0.08 12.02
N GLY A 31 -4.69 -1.41 12.07
CA GLY A 31 -5.43 -2.23 11.12
C GLY A 31 -6.95 -2.01 11.13
N ASN A 32 -7.55 -1.43 12.19
CA ASN A 32 -8.99 -1.14 12.22
C ASN A 32 -9.38 0.03 11.31
N ASP A 33 -8.45 0.92 10.98
CA ASP A 33 -8.71 2.17 10.27
C ASP A 33 -9.45 1.97 8.94
N PHE A 34 -9.03 0.95 8.17
CA PHE A 34 -9.62 0.64 6.86
C PHE A 34 -10.60 -0.54 6.84
N VAL A 35 -10.88 -1.19 7.97
CA VAL A 35 -11.89 -2.28 8.02
C VAL A 35 -13.26 -1.84 7.46
N PRO A 36 -13.77 -0.63 7.76
CA PRO A 36 -15.06 -0.18 7.23
C PRO A 36 -15.13 -0.10 5.71
N ILE A 37 -14.01 0.10 5.01
CA ILE A 37 -13.99 0.26 3.54
C ILE A 37 -14.54 -0.98 2.82
N VAL A 38 -14.43 -2.17 3.42
CA VAL A 38 -14.92 -3.42 2.83
C VAL A 38 -16.42 -3.36 2.55
N HIS A 39 -17.17 -2.63 3.38
CA HIS A 39 -18.62 -2.47 3.24
C HIS A 39 -19.01 -1.33 2.27
N GLU A 40 -18.07 -0.46 1.95
CA GLU A 40 -18.26 0.66 1.03
C GLU A 40 -17.87 0.31 -0.41
N LEU A 41 -16.98 -0.69 -0.58
CA LEU A 41 -16.55 -1.17 -1.88
C LEU A 41 -17.67 -1.98 -2.57
N ASP A 42 -17.97 -1.65 -3.82
CA ASP A 42 -18.80 -2.50 -4.67
C ASP A 42 -17.94 -3.61 -5.30
N LEU A 43 -17.98 -4.77 -4.67
CA LEU A 43 -17.25 -5.97 -5.09
C LEU A 43 -18.13 -6.97 -5.85
N THR A 44 -19.28 -6.53 -6.35
CA THR A 44 -20.21 -7.37 -7.13
C THR A 44 -19.50 -7.97 -8.35
N GLY A 45 -19.51 -9.29 -8.47
CA GLY A 45 -18.86 -10.02 -9.55
C GLY A 45 -17.39 -10.34 -9.32
N CYS A 46 -16.79 -9.89 -8.21
CA CYS A 46 -15.47 -10.37 -7.79
C CYS A 46 -15.58 -11.78 -7.16
N PRO A 47 -14.50 -12.59 -7.20
CA PRO A 47 -14.41 -13.81 -6.39
C PRO A 47 -14.44 -13.45 -4.90
N ALA A 48 -14.60 -14.46 -4.03
CA ALA A 48 -14.45 -14.24 -2.59
C ALA A 48 -13.02 -13.72 -2.27
N ILE A 49 -12.95 -12.64 -1.51
CA ILE A 49 -11.73 -11.91 -1.19
C ILE A 49 -11.47 -12.02 0.30
N ARG A 50 -10.22 -12.27 0.68
CA ARG A 50 -9.72 -12.07 2.04
C ARG A 50 -9.06 -10.70 2.13
N PHE A 51 -9.62 -9.83 2.96
CA PHE A 51 -8.97 -8.59 3.38
C PHE A 51 -8.10 -8.85 4.60
N ILE A 52 -6.88 -8.34 4.57
CA ILE A 52 -5.90 -8.46 5.65
C ILE A 52 -5.44 -7.05 6.01
N PHE A 53 -5.71 -6.64 7.24
CA PHE A 53 -5.35 -5.34 7.78
C PHE A 53 -4.31 -5.53 8.88
N PRO A 54 -3.01 -5.48 8.56
CA PRO A 54 -1.97 -5.65 9.57
C PRO A 54 -1.82 -4.40 10.43
N HIS A 55 -1.41 -4.61 11.68
CA HIS A 55 -0.95 -3.57 12.57
C HIS A 55 0.54 -3.34 12.38
N ALA A 56 0.94 -2.11 12.05
CA ALA A 56 2.35 -1.73 12.02
C ALA A 56 2.98 -1.85 13.43
N PRO A 57 4.28 -2.06 13.55
CA PRO A 57 4.97 -2.06 14.83
C PRO A 57 4.81 -0.75 15.59
N MET A 58 4.89 -0.82 16.93
CA MET A 58 5.02 0.36 17.78
C MET A 58 6.48 0.82 17.77
N MET A 59 6.72 2.08 17.41
CA MET A 59 8.06 2.65 17.39
C MET A 59 8.03 4.16 17.68
N PRO A 60 9.13 4.75 18.19
CA PRO A 60 9.25 6.19 18.31
C PRO A 60 9.32 6.82 16.92
N VAL A 61 8.60 7.93 16.72
CA VAL A 61 8.55 8.68 15.46
C VAL A 61 9.20 10.05 15.65
N THR A 62 10.31 10.29 14.94
CA THR A 62 11.18 11.45 15.15
C THR A 62 10.46 12.77 14.90
N ILE A 63 9.69 12.90 13.80
CA ILE A 63 8.95 14.15 13.49
C ILE A 63 7.90 14.47 14.56
N ASN A 64 7.44 13.48 15.31
CA ASN A 64 6.50 13.61 16.42
C ASN A 64 7.23 13.64 17.79
N ASN A 65 8.44 14.18 17.84
CA ASN A 65 9.27 14.30 19.05
C ASN A 65 9.55 12.96 19.76
N GLY A 66 9.66 11.87 19.00
CA GLY A 66 9.90 10.53 19.54
C GLY A 66 8.67 9.89 20.20
N TYR A 67 7.47 10.43 19.98
CA TYR A 67 6.25 9.78 20.48
C TYR A 67 6.11 8.38 19.89
N VAL A 68 5.84 7.39 20.76
CA VAL A 68 5.71 6.00 20.35
C VAL A 68 4.31 5.75 19.79
N MET A 69 4.25 5.36 18.53
CA MET A 69 3.00 5.07 17.82
C MET A 69 3.21 3.96 16.79
N ARG A 70 2.13 3.44 16.20
CA ARG A 70 2.23 2.51 15.08
C ARG A 70 2.77 3.22 13.86
N ALA A 71 3.86 2.70 13.32
CA ALA A 71 4.52 3.24 12.13
C ALA A 71 5.23 2.12 11.36
N TRP A 72 5.23 2.22 10.05
CA TRP A 72 5.97 1.30 9.19
C TRP A 72 7.46 1.64 9.16
N TYR A 73 7.79 2.92 9.23
CA TYR A 73 9.16 3.46 9.25
C TYR A 73 9.16 4.81 9.94
N ASP A 74 10.34 5.28 10.37
CA ASP A 74 10.46 6.58 11.02
C ASP A 74 10.38 7.74 10.00
N ILE A 75 9.73 8.81 10.39
CA ILE A 75 9.72 10.08 9.64
C ILE A 75 10.78 10.99 10.28
N LEU A 76 11.97 11.05 9.66
CA LEU A 76 13.14 11.76 10.18
C LEU A 76 13.04 13.28 10.09
N GLY A 77 12.10 13.82 9.32
CA GLY A 77 11.86 15.24 9.15
C GLY A 77 10.92 15.57 8.00
N VAL A 78 10.67 16.85 7.76
CA VAL A 78 9.80 17.33 6.67
C VAL A 78 10.39 17.12 5.28
N ASP A 79 11.70 16.99 5.17
CA ASP A 79 12.40 16.66 3.93
C ASP A 79 12.49 15.14 3.76
N LEU A 80 11.38 14.56 3.28
CA LEU A 80 11.25 13.13 3.05
C LEU A 80 12.08 12.61 1.87
N VAL A 81 12.79 13.47 1.15
CA VAL A 81 13.58 13.07 -0.03
C VAL A 81 15.04 12.80 0.31
N ASN A 82 15.62 13.61 1.21
CA ASN A 82 17.04 13.53 1.52
C ASN A 82 17.34 12.78 2.82
N ARG A 83 16.32 12.43 3.59
CA ARG A 83 16.44 11.76 4.89
C ARG A 83 15.32 10.75 5.09
N GLU A 84 15.34 9.69 4.29
CA GLU A 84 14.42 8.56 4.46
C GLU A 84 15.01 7.55 5.45
N ASP A 85 14.15 6.94 6.27
CA ASP A 85 14.53 5.80 7.10
C ASP A 85 14.56 4.52 6.24
N GLU A 86 15.64 4.37 5.46
CA GLU A 86 15.82 3.21 4.60
C GLU A 86 15.78 1.89 5.40
N GLY A 87 16.37 1.86 6.59
CA GLY A 87 16.39 0.67 7.45
C GLY A 87 14.99 0.23 7.87
N GLY A 88 14.16 1.19 8.31
CA GLY A 88 12.75 0.94 8.66
C GLY A 88 11.91 0.51 7.46
N LEU A 89 12.09 1.17 6.30
CA LEU A 89 11.42 0.81 5.06
C LEU A 89 11.71 -0.65 4.65
N ARG A 90 12.97 -1.07 4.69
CA ARG A 90 13.36 -2.44 4.32
C ARG A 90 12.91 -3.47 5.36
N THR A 91 12.92 -3.12 6.63
CA THR A 91 12.41 -3.99 7.70
C THR A 91 10.91 -4.23 7.54
N SER A 92 10.13 -3.17 7.30
CA SER A 92 8.69 -3.28 7.08
C SER A 92 8.36 -3.97 5.76
N GLN A 93 9.15 -3.76 4.70
CA GLN A 93 9.04 -4.54 3.47
C GLN A 93 9.11 -6.04 3.75
N ALA A 94 10.12 -6.50 4.48
CA ALA A 94 10.26 -7.92 4.83
C ALA A 94 9.07 -8.46 5.63
N MET A 95 8.48 -7.65 6.53
CA MET A 95 7.27 -8.04 7.27
C MET A 95 6.05 -8.18 6.35
N ILE A 96 5.89 -7.28 5.37
CA ILE A 96 4.78 -7.33 4.41
C ILE A 96 4.96 -8.51 3.45
N GLU A 97 6.18 -8.78 3.01
CA GLU A 97 6.50 -9.96 2.20
C GLU A 97 6.13 -11.26 2.95
N GLN A 98 6.33 -11.33 4.28
CA GLN A 98 5.88 -12.48 5.07
C GLN A 98 4.35 -12.65 5.04
N LEU A 99 3.56 -11.56 5.00
CA LEU A 99 2.11 -11.67 4.85
C LEU A 99 1.73 -12.23 3.46
N ILE A 100 2.44 -11.83 2.41
CA ILE A 100 2.25 -12.41 1.07
C ILE A 100 2.56 -13.92 1.10
N GLU A 101 3.67 -14.32 1.71
CA GLU A 101 4.04 -15.74 1.84
C GLU A 101 3.03 -16.55 2.66
N GLN A 102 2.43 -15.95 3.70
CA GLN A 102 1.35 -16.59 4.46
C GLN A 102 0.11 -16.84 3.59
N GLU A 103 -0.29 -15.89 2.75
CA GLU A 103 -1.42 -16.08 1.84
C GLU A 103 -1.11 -17.12 0.75
N LYS A 104 0.11 -17.14 0.23
CA LYS A 104 0.57 -18.20 -0.69
C LYS A 104 0.51 -19.58 -0.04
N ALA A 105 0.94 -19.70 1.21
CA ALA A 105 0.84 -20.94 1.98
C ALA A 105 -0.61 -21.39 2.22
N ARG A 106 -1.58 -20.44 2.22
CA ARG A 106 -3.02 -20.72 2.29
C ARG A 106 -3.64 -21.07 0.91
N GLY A 107 -2.85 -21.05 -0.15
CA GLY A 107 -3.29 -21.40 -1.50
C GLY A 107 -3.67 -20.22 -2.39
N VAL A 108 -3.45 -18.97 -1.96
CA VAL A 108 -3.65 -17.77 -2.79
C VAL A 108 -2.32 -17.41 -3.48
N PRO A 109 -2.16 -17.65 -4.78
CA PRO A 109 -0.90 -17.36 -5.46
C PRO A 109 -0.64 -15.85 -5.54
N ALA A 110 0.63 -15.42 -5.67
CA ALA A 110 1.02 -14.02 -5.66
C ALA A 110 0.23 -13.16 -6.67
N HIS A 111 -0.02 -13.66 -7.88
CA HIS A 111 -0.79 -12.95 -8.90
C HIS A 111 -2.30 -12.80 -8.59
N ARG A 112 -2.74 -13.27 -7.44
CA ARG A 112 -4.07 -13.07 -6.85
C ARG A 112 -4.03 -12.23 -5.56
N ILE A 113 -2.90 -11.58 -5.27
CA ILE A 113 -2.71 -10.73 -4.10
C ILE A 113 -2.57 -9.27 -4.55
N VAL A 114 -3.39 -8.39 -4.01
CA VAL A 114 -3.28 -6.94 -4.15
C VAL A 114 -2.61 -6.38 -2.89
N LEU A 115 -1.61 -5.52 -3.06
CA LEU A 115 -1.16 -4.66 -1.98
C LEU A 115 -1.88 -3.32 -2.09
N ALA A 116 -2.48 -2.87 -1.01
CA ALA A 116 -3.17 -1.60 -0.89
C ALA A 116 -2.64 -0.82 0.31
N GLY A 117 -2.68 0.50 0.27
CA GLY A 117 -2.29 1.29 1.42
C GLY A 117 -2.55 2.77 1.29
N PHE A 118 -2.72 3.40 2.45
CA PHE A 118 -2.97 4.83 2.59
C PHE A 118 -1.79 5.52 3.27
N SER A 119 -1.39 6.70 2.79
CA SER A 119 -0.34 7.53 3.38
C SER A 119 1.00 6.76 3.52
N GLN A 120 1.49 6.52 4.72
CA GLN A 120 2.68 5.69 4.97
C GLN A 120 2.47 4.25 4.45
N GLY A 121 1.24 3.71 4.51
CA GLY A 121 0.89 2.43 3.91
C GLY A 121 0.99 2.42 2.38
N CYS A 122 0.67 3.53 1.70
CA CYS A 122 0.90 3.69 0.26
C CYS A 122 2.41 3.60 -0.07
N ALA A 123 3.24 4.29 0.71
CA ALA A 123 4.70 4.21 0.52
C ALA A 123 5.17 2.75 0.65
N MET A 124 4.68 2.01 1.64
CA MET A 124 5.01 0.59 1.81
C MET A 124 4.46 -0.31 0.71
N THR A 125 3.27 -0.02 0.18
CA THR A 125 2.70 -0.72 -0.99
C THR A 125 3.63 -0.62 -2.19
N LEU A 126 4.10 0.58 -2.50
CA LEU A 126 5.03 0.81 -3.62
C LEU A 126 6.43 0.24 -3.30
N GLN A 127 6.94 0.44 -2.07
CA GLN A 127 8.22 -0.11 -1.64
C GLN A 127 8.29 -1.61 -1.83
N THR A 128 7.29 -2.33 -1.36
CA THR A 128 7.23 -3.79 -1.39
C THR A 128 6.87 -4.31 -2.77
N GLY A 129 5.77 -3.81 -3.34
CA GLY A 129 5.20 -4.37 -4.57
C GLY A 129 6.11 -4.24 -5.78
N LEU A 130 6.84 -3.14 -5.91
CA LEU A 130 7.77 -2.94 -7.03
C LEU A 130 9.01 -3.84 -6.94
N ARG A 131 9.38 -4.29 -5.73
CA ARG A 131 10.57 -5.12 -5.47
C ARG A 131 10.26 -6.61 -5.29
N TYR A 132 8.97 -6.96 -5.13
CA TYR A 132 8.60 -8.34 -4.86
C TYR A 132 8.92 -9.26 -6.06
N PRO A 133 9.51 -10.46 -5.83
CA PRO A 133 10.05 -11.29 -6.91
C PRO A 133 9.03 -12.08 -7.72
N GLU A 134 7.74 -12.02 -7.35
CA GLU A 134 6.65 -12.64 -8.08
C GLU A 134 5.60 -11.60 -8.48
N LYS A 135 4.91 -11.83 -9.61
CA LYS A 135 3.87 -10.93 -10.10
C LYS A 135 2.70 -10.85 -9.11
N LEU A 136 2.37 -9.64 -8.69
CA LEU A 136 1.17 -9.34 -7.90
C LEU A 136 -0.05 -9.05 -8.79
N ALA A 137 -1.25 -9.13 -8.23
CA ALA A 137 -2.49 -8.78 -8.93
C ALA A 137 -2.58 -7.28 -9.20
N GLY A 138 -2.11 -6.45 -8.27
CA GLY A 138 -2.12 -5.00 -8.41
C GLY A 138 -1.54 -4.28 -7.20
N LEU A 139 -1.22 -3.00 -7.38
CA LEU A 139 -0.76 -2.09 -6.33
C LEU A 139 -1.74 -0.91 -6.26
N LEU A 140 -2.27 -0.64 -5.07
CA LEU A 140 -3.23 0.44 -4.82
C LEU A 140 -2.66 1.40 -3.78
N GLY A 141 -2.28 2.60 -4.21
CA GLY A 141 -1.66 3.60 -3.36
C GLY A 141 -2.52 4.87 -3.23
N LEU A 142 -2.90 5.20 -1.99
CA LEU A 142 -3.77 6.33 -1.66
C LEU A 142 -2.99 7.36 -0.84
N SER A 143 -3.02 8.62 -1.26
CA SER A 143 -2.48 9.79 -0.53
C SER A 143 -1.06 9.61 0.00
N GLY A 144 -0.17 9.01 -0.81
CA GLY A 144 1.21 8.72 -0.43
C GLY A 144 2.23 9.08 -1.51
N TYR A 145 3.38 8.45 -1.46
CA TYR A 145 4.51 8.73 -2.35
C TYR A 145 5.40 7.49 -2.52
N LEU A 146 6.28 7.50 -3.52
CA LEU A 146 7.29 6.46 -3.77
C LEU A 146 8.53 6.71 -2.91
N PRO A 147 8.80 5.89 -1.88
CA PRO A 147 10.03 5.99 -1.09
C PRO A 147 11.22 5.42 -1.86
N LEU A 148 12.43 5.80 -1.46
CA LEU A 148 13.68 5.36 -2.06
C LEU A 148 13.66 5.45 -3.60
N HIS A 149 13.06 6.53 -4.10
CA HIS A 149 12.83 6.70 -5.54
C HIS A 149 14.11 6.82 -6.37
N THR A 150 15.23 7.17 -5.75
CA THR A 150 16.53 7.31 -6.41
C THR A 150 17.16 5.98 -6.78
N VAL A 151 16.81 4.90 -6.09
CA VAL A 151 17.35 3.55 -6.33
C VAL A 151 16.34 2.58 -6.96
N ILE A 152 15.09 3.02 -7.16
CA ILE A 152 14.03 2.11 -7.63
C ILE A 152 14.31 1.53 -9.02
N ALA A 153 14.99 2.27 -9.89
CA ALA A 153 15.32 1.80 -11.23
C ALA A 153 16.19 0.52 -11.20
N ASP A 154 17.09 0.44 -10.21
CA ASP A 154 18.01 -0.68 -10.03
C ASP A 154 17.43 -1.81 -9.18
N GLU A 155 16.46 -1.48 -8.28
CA GLU A 155 15.94 -2.42 -7.29
C GLU A 155 14.60 -3.04 -7.67
N ARG A 156 13.88 -2.46 -8.64
CA ARG A 156 12.59 -3.01 -9.07
C ARG A 156 12.75 -4.41 -9.68
N HIS A 157 11.79 -5.27 -9.40
CA HIS A 157 11.82 -6.63 -9.96
C HIS A 157 10.97 -6.73 -11.22
N ASP A 158 11.50 -7.35 -12.28
CA ASP A 158 10.83 -7.48 -13.58
C ASP A 158 9.49 -8.22 -13.54
N ALA A 159 9.27 -9.07 -12.52
CA ALA A 159 8.00 -9.76 -12.33
C ALA A 159 6.80 -8.80 -12.22
N ASN A 160 7.03 -7.59 -11.70
CA ASN A 160 5.98 -6.59 -11.48
C ASN A 160 6.00 -5.43 -12.49
N LYS A 161 6.76 -5.51 -13.58
CA LYS A 161 6.83 -4.45 -14.60
C LYS A 161 5.48 -4.14 -15.26
N ASP A 162 4.61 -5.14 -15.39
CA ASP A 162 3.27 -5.03 -15.97
C ASP A 162 2.16 -5.19 -14.92
N THR A 163 2.47 -5.01 -13.63
CA THR A 163 1.47 -5.04 -12.56
C THR A 163 0.66 -3.74 -12.59
N PRO A 164 -0.68 -3.80 -12.66
CA PRO A 164 -1.51 -2.61 -12.64
C PRO A 164 -1.31 -1.79 -11.37
N ILE A 165 -1.14 -0.49 -11.51
CA ILE A 165 -0.96 0.42 -10.38
C ILE A 165 -2.06 1.50 -10.39
N PHE A 166 -2.82 1.59 -9.30
CA PHE A 166 -3.76 2.67 -9.03
C PHE A 166 -3.13 3.63 -8.03
N LEU A 167 -3.06 4.91 -8.39
CA LEU A 167 -2.61 5.96 -7.48
C LEU A 167 -3.65 7.07 -7.42
N ALA A 168 -4.01 7.47 -6.21
CA ALA A 168 -4.97 8.52 -5.98
C ALA A 168 -4.53 9.51 -4.91
N HIS A 169 -4.94 10.79 -5.02
CA HIS A 169 -4.50 11.83 -4.10
C HIS A 169 -5.51 12.97 -3.96
N GLY A 170 -5.58 13.53 -2.74
CA GLY A 170 -6.32 14.74 -2.47
C GLY A 170 -5.58 16.00 -2.94
N ARG A 171 -6.24 16.86 -3.75
CA ARG A 171 -5.63 18.12 -4.25
C ARG A 171 -5.26 19.09 -3.14
N SER A 172 -5.96 19.03 -2.00
CA SER A 172 -5.76 19.92 -0.87
C SER A 172 -5.11 19.21 0.33
N ASP A 173 -4.36 18.13 0.08
CA ASP A 173 -3.69 17.35 1.11
C ASP A 173 -2.58 18.18 1.81
N PRO A 174 -2.73 18.51 3.11
CA PRO A 174 -1.75 19.29 3.85
C PRO A 174 -0.65 18.41 4.47
N ILE A 175 -0.82 17.10 4.49
CA ILE A 175 0.09 16.14 5.15
C ILE A 175 1.12 15.62 4.16
N VAL A 176 0.65 15.09 3.03
CA VAL A 176 1.47 14.69 1.90
C VAL A 176 1.11 15.57 0.71
N PRO A 177 1.85 16.67 0.46
CA PRO A 177 1.52 17.55 -0.65
C PRO A 177 1.48 16.81 -1.99
N ILE A 178 0.45 17.08 -2.80
CA ILE A 178 0.15 16.36 -4.06
C ILE A 178 1.35 16.26 -5.01
N HIS A 179 2.21 17.29 -5.06
CA HIS A 179 3.39 17.29 -5.92
C HIS A 179 4.35 16.11 -5.66
N ARG A 180 4.31 15.50 -4.46
CA ARG A 180 5.10 14.29 -4.14
C ARG A 180 4.54 13.05 -4.80
N ALA A 181 3.22 12.92 -4.80
CA ALA A 181 2.53 11.84 -5.49
C ALA A 181 2.65 11.99 -7.01
N GLU A 182 2.55 13.22 -7.54
CA GLU A 182 2.79 13.52 -8.95
C GLU A 182 4.22 13.13 -9.37
N LYS A 183 5.23 13.51 -8.58
CA LYS A 183 6.62 13.10 -8.82
C LYS A 183 6.77 11.58 -8.82
N SER A 184 6.11 10.89 -7.88
CA SER A 184 6.12 9.42 -7.80
C SER A 184 5.50 8.79 -9.04
N ARG A 185 4.34 9.27 -9.47
CA ARG A 185 3.67 8.88 -10.72
C ARG A 185 4.59 9.06 -11.93
N ASP A 186 5.22 10.21 -12.06
CA ASP A 186 6.05 10.56 -13.22
C ASP A 186 7.31 9.69 -13.29
N ILE A 187 7.94 9.40 -12.14
CA ILE A 187 9.06 8.46 -12.04
C ILE A 187 8.62 7.06 -12.49
N LEU A 188 7.50 6.56 -11.99
CA LEU A 188 7.00 5.23 -12.34
C LEU A 188 6.62 5.14 -13.82
N LYS A 189 5.99 6.18 -14.40
CA LYS A 189 5.71 6.26 -15.84
C LYS A 189 7.00 6.27 -16.67
N ALA A 190 8.02 7.00 -16.25
CA ALA A 190 9.33 7.01 -16.91
C ALA A 190 10.02 5.63 -16.87
N LEU A 191 9.72 4.81 -15.87
CA LEU A 191 10.18 3.43 -15.75
C LEU A 191 9.31 2.42 -16.52
N GLY A 192 8.26 2.89 -17.20
CA GLY A 192 7.39 2.08 -18.06
C GLY A 192 6.18 1.45 -17.38
N TYR A 193 5.85 1.86 -16.15
CA TYR A 193 4.64 1.36 -15.47
C TYR A 193 3.39 2.05 -16.02
N ASP A 194 2.30 1.27 -16.15
CA ASP A 194 0.97 1.78 -16.44
C ASP A 194 0.30 2.21 -15.14
N ILE A 195 0.07 3.52 -15.02
CA ILE A 195 -0.47 4.14 -13.80
C ILE A 195 -1.87 4.70 -14.10
N GLU A 196 -2.86 4.15 -13.43
CA GLU A 196 -4.18 4.77 -13.30
C GLU A 196 -4.11 5.83 -12.21
N TRP A 197 -4.22 7.12 -12.60
CA TRP A 197 -4.04 8.26 -11.72
C TRP A 197 -5.33 9.04 -11.53
N HIS A 198 -5.70 9.27 -10.26
CA HIS A 198 -6.88 10.03 -9.87
C HIS A 198 -6.55 11.15 -8.88
N GLU A 199 -7.27 12.25 -9.00
CA GLU A 199 -7.17 13.41 -8.10
C GLU A 199 -8.57 13.82 -7.64
N TYR A 200 -8.72 14.06 -6.34
CA TYR A 200 -10.01 14.44 -5.75
C TYR A 200 -9.91 15.76 -4.99
N LEU A 201 -11.04 16.49 -4.91
CA LEU A 201 -11.15 17.72 -4.12
C LEU A 201 -11.33 17.36 -2.63
N MET A 202 -10.27 16.86 -2.00
CA MET A 202 -10.27 16.45 -0.61
C MET A 202 -8.91 16.73 0.05
N PRO A 203 -8.85 16.78 1.40
CA PRO A 203 -7.61 16.81 2.16
C PRO A 203 -6.97 15.41 2.23
N HIS A 204 -6.16 15.12 3.28
CA HIS A 204 -5.56 13.81 3.55
C HIS A 204 -6.60 12.82 4.07
N SER A 205 -7.43 12.29 3.17
CA SER A 205 -8.58 11.42 3.47
C SER A 205 -8.93 10.56 2.26
N VAL A 206 -10.02 9.78 2.37
CA VAL A 206 -10.64 9.03 1.27
C VAL A 206 -12.07 9.56 1.09
N CYS A 207 -12.52 9.73 -0.17
CA CYS A 207 -13.88 10.16 -0.50
C CYS A 207 -14.67 9.07 -1.22
N GLN A 208 -15.99 9.24 -1.34
CA GLN A 208 -16.85 8.25 -1.98
C GLN A 208 -16.54 8.06 -3.47
N GLU A 209 -16.14 9.11 -4.18
CA GLU A 209 -15.73 9.02 -5.58
C GLU A 209 -14.50 8.13 -5.73
N GLU A 210 -13.51 8.29 -4.83
CA GLU A 210 -12.32 7.43 -4.78
C GLU A 210 -12.69 5.97 -4.49
N VAL A 211 -13.60 5.70 -3.56
CA VAL A 211 -14.09 4.35 -3.25
C VAL A 211 -14.76 3.71 -4.47
N ALA A 212 -15.52 4.49 -5.25
CA ALA A 212 -16.15 4.00 -6.48
C ALA A 212 -15.10 3.65 -7.55
N ASP A 213 -14.08 4.48 -7.74
CA ASP A 213 -12.99 4.23 -8.69
C ASP A 213 -12.13 3.03 -8.26
N ILE A 214 -11.83 2.89 -6.96
CA ILE A 214 -11.17 1.69 -6.39
C ILE A 214 -12.00 0.44 -6.69
N SER A 215 -13.33 0.49 -6.48
CA SER A 215 -14.22 -0.63 -6.76
C SER A 215 -14.17 -1.04 -8.23
N ALA A 216 -14.21 -0.07 -9.14
CA ALA A 216 -14.11 -0.31 -10.57
C ALA A 216 -12.75 -0.91 -10.96
N TRP A 217 -11.67 -0.41 -10.38
CA TRP A 217 -10.32 -0.92 -10.61
C TRP A 217 -10.16 -2.35 -10.08
N LEU A 218 -10.60 -2.65 -8.85
CA LEU A 218 -10.54 -4.00 -8.26
C LEU A 218 -11.31 -5.00 -9.13
N LYS A 219 -12.49 -4.65 -9.65
CA LYS A 219 -13.26 -5.51 -10.56
C LYS A 219 -12.52 -5.84 -11.85
N ARG A 220 -11.58 -5.00 -12.29
CA ARG A 220 -10.77 -5.28 -13.48
C ARG A 220 -9.57 -6.18 -13.17
N VAL A 221 -8.90 -5.96 -12.06
CA VAL A 221 -7.64 -6.67 -11.73
C VAL A 221 -7.87 -8.02 -11.04
N LEU A 222 -9.07 -8.27 -10.48
CA LEU A 222 -9.41 -9.50 -9.76
C LEU A 222 -10.24 -10.51 -10.57
N LYS A 223 -10.38 -10.29 -11.86
CA LYS A 223 -11.12 -11.21 -12.76
C LYS A 223 -10.47 -12.59 -12.90
#